data_a9d566a4a7c736e977c5fce1fdfc3546
#
_entry.id   a9d566a4a7c736e977c5fce1fdfc3546
#
_cell.length_a   1.000
_cell.length_b   1.000
_cell.length_c   1.000
_cell.angle_alpha   90.00
_cell.angle_beta   90.00
_cell.angle_gamma   90.00
#
_symmetry.space_group_name_H-M   'P 1'
#
loop_
_entity.id
_entity.type
_entity.pdbx_description
1 polymer ?
#
loop_
_entity_poly.entity_id
_entity_poly.type
_entity_poly.pdbx_seq_one_letter_code
_entity_poly.pdbx_strand_id
1 'polypeptide(L)'
;IINRFLHGDHEAYSLLYRDHIQELFSYGKALTGNDERLKDAIQDVFYKILSNPSSLKNVQNLKYFLFKSLKNRLIDILKSEINKEAVYERIDFTVNDVTILDSLIEEEERFELSQKIKLLLEQLTFRQREAVCLRYIYNMEYEEIADLLNMNNSKSARNLVSRALEHIRNEESGIFILLFLYNQ
;
A
#
# COMPACT_ATOMS: atom_id res chain seq x y z
N ILE A 1 -7.00 0.00 -20.13
CA ILE A 1 -7.85 -0.99 -19.43
C ILE A 1 -9.15 -0.34 -18.98
N ILE A 2 -9.16 0.78 -18.22
CA ILE A 2 -10.38 1.43 -17.70
C ILE A 2 -11.38 1.72 -18.81
N ASN A 3 -10.97 2.38 -19.89
CA ASN A 3 -11.87 2.71 -21.00
C ASN A 3 -12.54 1.47 -21.63
N ARG A 4 -11.81 0.37 -21.81
CA ARG A 4 -12.38 -0.89 -22.30
C ARG A 4 -13.44 -1.44 -21.33
N PHE A 5 -13.14 -1.44 -20.04
CA PHE A 5 -14.07 -1.88 -19.00
C PHE A 5 -15.35 -1.02 -18.96
N LEU A 6 -15.23 0.32 -19.06
CA LEU A 6 -16.38 1.23 -19.10
C LEU A 6 -17.30 1.00 -20.31
N HIS A 7 -16.79 0.42 -21.40
CA HIS A 7 -17.57 0.03 -22.58
C HIS A 7 -18.07 -1.42 -22.54
N GLY A 8 -18.02 -2.09 -21.37
CA GLY A 8 -18.59 -3.43 -21.17
C GLY A 8 -17.65 -4.58 -21.50
N ASP A 9 -16.35 -4.34 -21.65
CA ASP A 9 -15.37 -5.40 -21.90
C ASP A 9 -15.03 -6.16 -20.60
N HIS A 10 -15.57 -7.36 -20.45
CA HIS A 10 -15.36 -8.21 -19.28
C HIS A 10 -13.91 -8.72 -19.16
N GLU A 11 -13.19 -8.85 -20.27
CA GLU A 11 -11.78 -9.23 -20.23
C GLU A 11 -10.94 -8.11 -19.60
N ALA A 12 -11.29 -6.85 -19.87
CA ALA A 12 -10.63 -5.69 -19.25
C ALA A 12 -10.77 -5.68 -17.72
N TYR A 13 -11.92 -6.17 -17.17
CA TYR A 13 -12.07 -6.34 -15.73
C TYR A 13 -11.13 -7.42 -15.18
N SER A 14 -11.01 -8.55 -15.86
CA SER A 14 -10.10 -9.63 -15.44
C SER A 14 -8.64 -9.20 -15.45
N LEU A 15 -8.25 -8.38 -16.44
CA LEU A 15 -6.93 -7.77 -16.51
C LEU A 15 -6.72 -6.79 -15.34
N LEU A 16 -7.69 -5.91 -15.08
CA LEU A 16 -7.64 -4.96 -13.97
C LEU A 16 -7.45 -5.67 -12.63
N TYR A 17 -8.20 -6.75 -12.39
CA TYR A 17 -8.05 -7.57 -11.19
C TYR A 17 -6.65 -8.17 -11.09
N ARG A 18 -6.21 -8.88 -12.15
CA ARG A 18 -4.93 -9.60 -12.18
C ARG A 18 -3.73 -8.67 -11.98
N ASP A 19 -3.76 -7.50 -12.60
CA ASP A 19 -2.66 -6.55 -12.58
C ASP A 19 -2.46 -5.88 -11.21
N HIS A 20 -3.52 -5.87 -10.36
CA HIS A 20 -3.47 -5.15 -9.08
C HIS A 20 -3.64 -6.02 -7.84
N ILE A 21 -4.12 -7.26 -7.98
CA ILE A 21 -4.48 -8.09 -6.81
C ILE A 21 -3.30 -8.36 -5.88
N GLN A 22 -2.11 -8.62 -6.43
CA GLN A 22 -0.94 -8.95 -5.63
C GLN A 22 -0.48 -7.76 -4.78
N GLU A 23 -0.41 -6.56 -5.37
CA GLU A 23 -0.05 -5.34 -4.64
C GLU A 23 -1.08 -4.99 -3.56
N LEU A 24 -2.38 -5.13 -3.89
CA LEU A 24 -3.46 -4.88 -2.94
C LEU A 24 -3.43 -5.87 -1.78
N PHE A 25 -3.18 -7.15 -2.07
CA PHE A 25 -3.07 -8.18 -1.04
C PHE A 25 -1.88 -7.90 -0.12
N SER A 26 -0.71 -7.59 -0.68
CA SER A 26 0.49 -7.24 0.09
C SER A 26 0.26 -6.01 0.97
N TYR A 27 -0.28 -4.92 0.42
CA TYR A 27 -0.60 -3.71 1.17
C TYR A 27 -1.63 -3.96 2.27
N GLY A 28 -2.72 -4.65 1.94
CA GLY A 28 -3.77 -4.95 2.90
C GLY A 28 -3.29 -5.88 4.02
N LYS A 29 -2.42 -6.83 3.72
CA LYS A 29 -1.81 -7.72 4.70
C LYS A 29 -0.93 -6.95 5.70
N ALA A 30 -0.20 -5.94 5.21
CA ALA A 30 0.55 -5.04 6.08
C ALA A 30 -0.35 -4.18 7.00
N LEU A 31 -1.62 -3.95 6.63
CA LEU A 31 -2.60 -3.19 7.43
C LEU A 31 -3.40 -4.07 8.41
N THR A 32 -3.54 -5.38 8.13
CA THR A 32 -4.33 -6.29 8.97
C THR A 32 -3.71 -7.66 9.02
N GLY A 33 -3.51 -8.19 10.21
CA GLY A 33 -3.03 -9.57 10.39
C GLY A 33 -4.10 -10.65 10.14
N ASN A 34 -5.27 -10.30 9.56
CA ASN A 34 -6.36 -11.23 9.33
C ASN A 34 -6.64 -11.41 7.83
N ASP A 35 -6.20 -12.56 7.31
CA ASP A 35 -6.30 -12.88 5.88
C ASP A 35 -7.75 -13.03 5.38
N GLU A 36 -8.69 -13.47 6.22
CA GLU A 36 -10.09 -13.61 5.83
C GLU A 36 -10.73 -12.23 5.64
N ARG A 37 -10.55 -11.33 6.61
CA ARG A 37 -11.01 -9.94 6.48
C ARG A 37 -10.41 -9.24 5.26
N LEU A 38 -9.14 -9.49 4.99
CA LEU A 38 -8.47 -8.93 3.82
C LEU A 38 -9.10 -9.42 2.52
N LYS A 39 -9.34 -10.72 2.40
CA LYS A 39 -9.98 -11.31 1.21
C LYS A 39 -11.37 -10.75 1.00
N ASP A 40 -12.17 -10.64 2.06
CA ASP A 40 -13.51 -10.05 2.02
C ASP A 40 -13.46 -8.58 1.59
N ALA A 41 -12.51 -7.80 2.15
CA ALA A 41 -12.35 -6.40 1.79
C ALA A 41 -11.95 -6.22 0.32
N ILE A 42 -11.04 -7.03 -0.18
CA ILE A 42 -10.62 -7.03 -1.59
C ILE A 42 -11.81 -7.40 -2.48
N GLN A 43 -12.53 -8.47 -2.15
CA GLN A 43 -13.69 -8.90 -2.91
C GLN A 43 -14.75 -7.79 -2.98
N ASP A 44 -15.03 -7.12 -1.87
CA ASP A 44 -15.97 -6.00 -1.82
C ASP A 44 -15.54 -4.82 -2.71
N VAL A 45 -14.25 -4.49 -2.72
CA VAL A 45 -13.72 -3.41 -3.58
C VAL A 45 -13.96 -3.75 -5.06
N PHE A 46 -13.58 -4.95 -5.49
CA PHE A 46 -13.75 -5.36 -6.89
C PHE A 46 -15.22 -5.59 -7.27
N TYR A 47 -16.04 -6.09 -6.35
CA TYR A 47 -17.48 -6.22 -6.56
C TYR A 47 -18.16 -4.85 -6.77
N LYS A 48 -17.79 -3.83 -5.98
CA LYS A 48 -18.31 -2.46 -6.14
C LYS A 48 -17.92 -1.88 -7.51
N ILE A 49 -16.70 -2.12 -7.98
CA ILE A 49 -16.24 -1.67 -9.31
C ILE A 49 -17.06 -2.38 -10.40
N LEU A 50 -17.25 -3.69 -10.29
CA LEU A 50 -18.02 -4.47 -11.25
C LEU A 50 -19.50 -4.06 -11.28
N SER A 51 -20.09 -3.82 -10.12
CA SER A 51 -21.49 -3.40 -9.99
C SER A 51 -21.74 -1.95 -10.40
N ASN A 52 -20.71 -1.10 -10.33
CA ASN A 52 -20.78 0.30 -10.70
C ASN A 52 -19.51 0.73 -11.45
N PRO A 53 -19.36 0.35 -12.74
CA PRO A 53 -18.22 0.72 -13.56
C PRO A 53 -17.98 2.23 -13.65
N SER A 54 -19.07 3.03 -13.59
CA SER A 54 -18.98 4.49 -13.65
C SER A 54 -18.17 5.11 -12.50
N SER A 55 -17.92 4.38 -11.42
CA SER A 55 -17.02 4.81 -10.33
C SER A 55 -15.58 5.06 -10.82
N LEU A 56 -15.18 4.43 -11.91
CA LEU A 56 -13.85 4.60 -12.50
C LEU A 56 -13.77 5.73 -13.55
N LYS A 57 -14.87 6.38 -13.92
CA LYS A 57 -14.93 7.34 -15.03
C LYS A 57 -13.96 8.52 -14.89
N ASN A 58 -13.72 8.99 -13.67
CA ASN A 58 -12.85 10.14 -13.38
C ASN A 58 -11.57 9.73 -12.61
N VAL A 59 -11.27 8.45 -12.55
CA VAL A 59 -10.08 7.96 -11.85
C VAL A 59 -8.85 8.19 -12.72
N GLN A 60 -7.94 9.04 -12.26
CA GLN A 60 -6.67 9.33 -12.93
C GLN A 60 -5.60 8.27 -12.58
N ASN A 61 -5.54 7.84 -11.32
CA ASN A 61 -4.64 6.80 -10.86
C ASN A 61 -5.46 5.64 -10.25
N LEU A 62 -5.53 4.53 -11.01
CA LEU A 62 -6.29 3.36 -10.62
C LEU A 62 -5.70 2.67 -9.39
N LYS A 63 -4.37 2.55 -9.31
CA LYS A 63 -3.69 1.95 -8.15
C LYS A 63 -4.05 2.70 -6.88
N TYR A 64 -3.89 4.02 -6.86
CA TYR A 64 -4.28 4.85 -5.72
C TYR A 64 -5.75 4.67 -5.34
N PHE A 65 -6.66 4.70 -6.32
CA PHE A 65 -8.10 4.48 -6.09
C PHE A 65 -8.37 3.14 -5.40
N LEU A 66 -7.73 2.07 -5.87
CA LEU A 66 -7.87 0.73 -5.30
C LEU A 66 -7.32 0.64 -3.88
N PHE A 67 -6.14 1.20 -3.63
CA PHE A 67 -5.53 1.24 -2.29
C PHE A 67 -6.38 2.02 -1.29
N LYS A 68 -6.89 3.18 -1.70
CA LYS A 68 -7.80 3.99 -0.88
C LYS A 68 -9.10 3.25 -0.58
N SER A 69 -9.68 2.60 -1.59
CA SER A 69 -10.91 1.81 -1.43
C SER A 69 -10.70 0.64 -0.47
N LEU A 70 -9.59 -0.09 -0.59
CA LEU A 70 -9.24 -1.19 0.29
C LEU A 70 -9.01 -0.70 1.73
N LYS A 71 -8.20 0.33 1.93
CA LYS A 71 -7.93 0.89 3.26
C LYS A 71 -9.21 1.35 3.95
N ASN A 72 -10.07 2.07 3.24
CA ASN A 72 -11.36 2.50 3.77
C ASN A 72 -12.24 1.31 4.14
N ARG A 73 -12.29 0.27 3.30
CA ARG A 73 -13.09 -0.93 3.58
C ARG A 73 -12.59 -1.68 4.80
N LEU A 74 -11.27 -1.84 4.96
CA LEU A 74 -10.67 -2.44 6.16
C LEU A 74 -10.99 -1.63 7.43
N ILE A 75 -10.90 -0.29 7.35
CA ILE A 75 -11.29 0.60 8.44
C ILE A 75 -12.77 0.42 8.79
N ASP A 76 -13.66 0.32 7.81
CA ASP A 76 -15.09 0.13 8.04
C ASP A 76 -15.41 -1.22 8.70
N ILE A 77 -14.74 -2.29 8.29
CA ILE A 77 -14.83 -3.61 8.92
C ILE A 77 -14.40 -3.52 10.40
N LEU A 78 -13.25 -2.91 10.66
CA LEU A 78 -12.76 -2.75 12.03
C LEU A 78 -13.68 -1.87 12.89
N LYS A 79 -14.25 -0.80 12.33
CA LYS A 79 -15.21 0.06 13.03
C LYS A 79 -16.51 -0.66 13.40
N SER A 80 -16.94 -1.64 12.62
CA SER A 80 -18.12 -2.43 12.93
C SER A 80 -17.92 -3.37 14.12
N GLU A 81 -16.67 -3.74 14.41
CA GLU A 81 -16.32 -4.68 15.48
C GLU A 81 -15.91 -4.00 16.80
N ILE A 82 -15.49 -2.73 16.76
CA ILE A 82 -14.87 -2.03 17.89
C ILE A 82 -15.35 -0.58 17.96
N ASN A 83 -15.31 0.04 19.15
CA ASN A 83 -15.60 1.47 19.34
C ASN A 83 -14.69 2.35 18.45
N LYS A 84 -15.30 3.35 17.82
CA LYS A 84 -14.70 4.18 16.74
C LYS A 84 -13.34 4.83 17.04
N GLU A 85 -13.03 5.11 18.30
CA GLU A 85 -11.79 5.80 18.69
C GLU A 85 -10.55 4.91 18.67
N ALA A 86 -10.70 3.59 18.88
CA ALA A 86 -9.60 2.65 18.96
C ALA A 86 -9.13 2.08 17.59
N VAL A 87 -9.82 2.40 16.49
CA VAL A 87 -9.57 1.77 15.17
C VAL A 87 -8.24 2.23 14.56
N TYR A 88 -7.95 3.54 14.64
CA TYR A 88 -6.71 4.09 14.05
C TYR A 88 -5.46 3.70 14.84
N GLU A 89 -5.58 3.36 16.11
CA GLU A 89 -4.49 2.86 16.95
C GLU A 89 -4.18 1.38 16.72
N ARG A 90 -5.12 0.63 16.10
CA ARG A 90 -4.99 -0.82 15.84
C ARG A 90 -4.53 -1.17 14.42
N ILE A 91 -4.49 -0.21 13.51
CA ILE A 91 -3.89 -0.40 12.18
C ILE A 91 -2.39 -0.16 12.34
N ASP A 92 -1.66 -1.21 12.62
CA ASP A 92 -0.20 -1.20 12.65
C ASP A 92 0.33 -1.74 11.32
N PHE A 93 0.94 -0.87 10.52
CA PHE A 93 1.51 -1.27 9.25
C PHE A 93 2.77 -2.11 9.49
N THR A 94 2.68 -3.42 9.27
CA THR A 94 3.77 -4.37 9.48
C THR A 94 4.50 -4.70 8.17
N VAL A 95 5.81 -4.85 8.20
CA VAL A 95 6.64 -5.14 7.00
C VAL A 95 6.73 -6.63 6.72
N ASN A 96 6.49 -7.49 7.71
CA ASN A 96 6.66 -8.94 7.57
C ASN A 96 5.83 -9.56 6.44
N ASP A 97 4.78 -8.87 6.01
CA ASP A 97 3.84 -9.32 5.01
C ASP A 97 3.94 -8.54 3.68
N VAL A 98 4.96 -7.68 3.48
CA VAL A 98 5.18 -6.99 2.21
C VAL A 98 5.82 -7.96 1.20
N THR A 99 5.02 -8.88 0.70
CA THR A 99 5.39 -9.98 -0.22
C THR A 99 6.03 -9.48 -1.53
N ILE A 100 5.84 -8.21 -1.89
CA ILE A 100 6.47 -7.60 -3.08
C ILE A 100 7.99 -7.52 -2.91
N LEU A 101 8.51 -7.37 -1.70
CA LEU A 101 9.94 -7.43 -1.45
C LEU A 101 10.50 -8.82 -1.80
N ASP A 102 9.73 -9.88 -1.59
CA ASP A 102 10.13 -11.25 -1.90
C ASP A 102 10.04 -11.56 -3.40
N SER A 103 9.14 -10.91 -4.17
CA SER A 103 8.97 -11.13 -5.62
C SER A 103 9.97 -10.38 -6.49
N LEU A 104 10.63 -9.34 -5.96
CA LEU A 104 11.67 -8.58 -6.67
C LEU A 104 13.04 -9.27 -6.60
N ILE A 105 13.14 -10.46 -6.00
CA ILE A 105 14.41 -11.03 -5.55
C ILE A 105 14.55 -12.47 -6.06
N GLU A 106 15.30 -12.64 -7.12
CA GLU A 106 15.85 -13.93 -7.54
C GLU A 106 17.33 -13.97 -7.14
N GLU A 107 17.72 -14.71 -6.08
CA GLU A 107 19.07 -15.10 -5.67
C GLU A 107 19.43 -14.77 -4.20
N GLU A 108 20.34 -15.54 -3.61
CA GLU A 108 20.73 -15.52 -2.19
C GLU A 108 21.16 -14.12 -1.67
N GLU A 109 21.90 -13.33 -2.45
CA GLU A 109 22.33 -11.97 -2.06
C GLU A 109 21.15 -11.01 -1.85
N ARG A 110 20.06 -11.26 -2.55
CA ARG A 110 18.84 -10.46 -2.47
C ARG A 110 18.04 -10.79 -1.21
N PHE A 111 18.05 -12.04 -0.74
CA PHE A 111 17.40 -12.42 0.51
C PHE A 111 17.99 -11.65 1.69
N GLU A 112 19.33 -11.56 1.78
CA GLU A 112 19.99 -10.78 2.82
C GLU A 112 19.61 -9.28 2.75
N LEU A 113 19.52 -8.72 1.55
CA LEU A 113 19.10 -7.34 1.34
C LEU A 113 17.66 -7.12 1.80
N SER A 114 16.73 -8.04 1.46
CA SER A 114 15.33 -7.93 1.88
C SER A 114 15.20 -7.99 3.41
N GLN A 115 15.98 -8.83 4.09
CA GLN A 115 16.00 -8.89 5.53
C GLN A 115 16.54 -7.60 6.16
N LYS A 116 17.61 -7.03 5.59
CA LYS A 116 18.12 -5.72 6.04
C LYS A 116 17.10 -4.61 5.86
N ILE A 117 16.39 -4.57 4.72
CA ILE A 117 15.31 -3.61 4.47
C ILE A 117 14.20 -3.75 5.52
N LYS A 118 13.77 -4.99 5.80
CA LYS A 118 12.75 -5.26 6.83
C LYS A 118 13.20 -4.72 8.20
N LEU A 119 14.40 -5.05 8.64
CA LEU A 119 14.94 -4.59 9.93
C LEU A 119 15.00 -3.05 10.03
N LEU A 120 15.37 -2.36 8.95
CA LEU A 120 15.39 -0.90 8.94
C LEU A 120 13.99 -0.29 8.95
N LEU A 121 13.06 -0.86 8.21
CA LEU A 121 11.68 -0.41 8.22
C LEU A 121 11.01 -0.65 9.58
N GLU A 122 11.39 -1.70 10.32
CA GLU A 122 10.89 -1.97 11.68
C GLU A 122 11.31 -0.91 12.71
N GLN A 123 12.40 -0.20 12.49
CA GLN A 123 12.83 0.92 13.36
C GLN A 123 11.93 2.17 13.20
N LEU A 124 11.18 2.27 12.11
CA LEU A 124 10.27 3.36 11.85
C LEU A 124 8.95 3.19 12.61
N THR A 125 8.33 4.32 12.97
CA THR A 125 6.93 4.28 13.40
C THR A 125 6.05 3.70 12.28
N PHE A 126 4.92 3.06 12.63
CA PHE A 126 4.01 2.47 11.65
C PHE A 126 3.64 3.45 10.53
N ARG A 127 3.41 4.72 10.88
CA ARG A 127 3.02 5.77 9.93
C ARG A 127 4.16 6.20 9.01
N GLN A 128 5.40 6.25 9.51
CA GLN A 128 6.59 6.49 8.69
C GLN A 128 6.85 5.32 7.74
N ARG A 129 6.72 4.11 8.24
CA ARG A 129 6.89 2.86 7.49
C ARG A 129 5.89 2.77 6.34
N GLU A 130 4.60 2.99 6.62
CA GLU A 130 3.56 3.04 5.59
C GLU A 130 3.87 4.10 4.53
N ALA A 131 4.25 5.32 4.93
CA ALA A 131 4.58 6.39 4.00
C ALA A 131 5.77 6.06 3.07
N VAL A 132 6.82 5.45 3.62
CA VAL A 132 8.00 5.01 2.85
C VAL A 132 7.61 3.90 1.87
N CYS A 133 6.85 2.89 2.31
CA CYS A 133 6.38 1.82 1.42
C CYS A 133 5.48 2.36 0.31
N LEU A 134 4.53 3.24 0.63
CA LEU A 134 3.67 3.87 -0.37
C LEU A 134 4.47 4.63 -1.43
N ARG A 135 5.52 5.37 -1.02
CA ARG A 135 6.35 6.14 -1.95
C ARG A 135 7.24 5.26 -2.82
N TYR A 136 7.99 4.33 -2.21
CA TYR A 136 9.09 3.64 -2.89
C TYR A 136 8.75 2.24 -3.38
N ILE A 137 7.82 1.53 -2.74
CA ILE A 137 7.38 0.20 -3.20
C ILE A 137 6.18 0.33 -4.13
N TYR A 138 5.20 1.16 -3.75
CA TYR A 138 3.96 1.29 -4.51
C TYR A 138 3.97 2.48 -5.49
N ASN A 139 5.05 3.28 -5.51
CA ASN A 139 5.28 4.41 -6.42
C ASN A 139 4.13 5.44 -6.41
N MET A 140 3.67 5.82 -5.21
CA MET A 140 2.60 6.81 -5.05
C MET A 140 3.15 8.23 -4.94
N GLU A 141 2.38 9.21 -5.42
CA GLU A 141 2.69 10.61 -5.27
C GLU A 141 2.40 11.13 -3.86
N TYR A 142 3.08 12.20 -3.43
CA TYR A 142 2.93 12.72 -2.07
C TYR A 142 1.52 13.21 -1.76
N GLU A 143 0.77 13.66 -2.75
CA GLU A 143 -0.65 14.02 -2.65
C GLU A 143 -1.50 12.79 -2.29
N GLU A 144 -1.24 11.68 -2.96
CA GLU A 144 -1.93 10.40 -2.74
C GLU A 144 -1.59 9.81 -1.37
N ILE A 145 -0.31 9.87 -0.98
CA ILE A 145 0.17 9.45 0.34
C ILE A 145 -0.48 10.30 1.44
N ALA A 146 -0.54 11.63 1.25
CA ALA A 146 -1.18 12.52 2.21
C ALA A 146 -2.64 12.15 2.43
N ASP A 147 -3.38 11.88 1.36
CA ASP A 147 -4.78 11.50 1.45
C ASP A 147 -4.96 10.10 2.08
N LEU A 148 -4.15 9.09 1.68
CA LEU A 148 -4.18 7.76 2.29
C LEU A 148 -3.88 7.78 3.79
N LEU A 149 -2.99 8.67 4.24
CA LEU A 149 -2.59 8.81 5.64
C LEU A 149 -3.40 9.86 6.40
N ASN A 150 -4.48 10.40 5.80
CA ASN A 150 -5.30 11.48 6.38
C ASN A 150 -4.43 12.66 6.87
N MET A 151 -3.50 13.13 6.02
CA MET A 151 -2.65 14.28 6.29
C MET A 151 -3.20 15.52 5.60
N ASN A 152 -2.89 16.69 6.12
CA ASN A 152 -3.47 17.95 5.64
C ASN A 152 -3.00 18.34 4.21
N ASN A 153 -1.81 17.89 3.78
CA ASN A 153 -1.24 18.23 2.48
C ASN A 153 -0.03 17.35 2.12
N SER A 154 0.38 17.40 0.86
CA SER A 154 1.54 16.66 0.32
C SER A 154 2.87 17.05 0.96
N LYS A 155 3.03 18.31 1.43
CA LYS A 155 4.23 18.75 2.16
C LYS A 155 4.39 17.96 3.46
N SER A 156 3.29 17.68 4.17
CA SER A 156 3.32 16.86 5.39
C SER A 156 3.75 15.42 5.09
N ALA A 157 3.25 14.83 4.02
CA ALA A 157 3.66 13.49 3.59
C ALA A 157 5.15 13.46 3.19
N ARG A 158 5.61 14.45 2.42
CA ARG A 158 7.03 14.57 2.06
C ARG A 158 7.92 14.69 3.29
N ASN A 159 7.55 15.52 4.25
CA ASN A 159 8.30 15.69 5.50
C ASN A 159 8.32 14.40 6.33
N LEU A 160 7.23 13.65 6.36
CA LEU A 160 7.16 12.35 7.04
C LEU A 160 8.13 11.36 6.43
N VAL A 161 8.13 11.21 5.10
CA VAL A 161 9.05 10.35 4.36
C VAL A 161 10.49 10.81 4.55
N SER A 162 10.78 12.11 4.43
CA SER A 162 12.14 12.66 4.61
C SER A 162 12.71 12.34 6.00
N ARG A 163 11.91 12.52 7.06
CA ARG A 163 12.33 12.17 8.44
C ARG A 163 12.55 10.67 8.63
N ALA A 164 11.70 9.85 8.01
CA ALA A 164 11.87 8.41 8.05
C ALA A 164 13.19 7.98 7.39
N LEU A 165 13.49 8.52 6.21
CA LEU A 165 14.74 8.24 5.49
C LEU A 165 15.97 8.79 6.23
N GLU A 166 15.87 9.95 6.88
CA GLU A 166 16.94 10.51 7.69
C GLU A 166 17.25 9.63 8.91
N HIS A 167 16.22 9.05 9.53
CA HIS A 167 16.38 8.09 10.62
C HIS A 167 17.12 6.83 10.17
N ILE A 168 16.76 6.27 9.01
CA ILE A 168 17.38 5.05 8.44
C ILE A 168 18.81 5.35 7.96
N ARG A 169 19.08 6.54 7.41
CA ARG A 169 20.39 6.92 6.84
C ARG A 169 21.52 6.93 7.86
N ASN A 170 21.23 7.16 9.11
CA ASN A 170 22.21 7.16 10.19
C ASN A 170 22.77 5.76 10.51
N GLU A 171 22.19 4.72 9.92
CA GLU A 171 22.72 3.37 9.92
C GLU A 171 23.53 3.12 8.64
N GLU A 172 24.74 2.57 8.73
CA GLU A 172 25.70 2.37 7.62
C GLU A 172 25.10 1.65 6.39
N SER A 173 24.05 0.86 6.59
CA SER A 173 23.32 0.12 5.54
C SER A 173 22.25 0.95 4.81
N GLY A 174 21.84 2.11 5.36
CA GLY A 174 20.69 2.87 4.85
C GLY A 174 20.90 3.49 3.46
N ILE A 175 22.16 3.82 3.10
CA ILE A 175 22.50 4.44 1.81
C ILE A 175 22.25 3.47 0.65
N PHE A 176 22.59 2.18 0.81
CA PHE A 176 22.39 1.17 -0.23
C PHE A 176 20.91 0.88 -0.48
N ILE A 177 20.10 0.94 0.56
CA ILE A 177 18.65 0.72 0.47
C ILE A 177 17.96 1.90 -0.22
N LEU A 178 18.38 3.12 0.05
CA LEU A 178 17.89 4.30 -0.65
C LEU A 178 18.23 4.25 -2.14
N LEU A 179 19.42 3.78 -2.51
CA LEU A 179 19.82 3.59 -3.90
C LEU A 179 19.01 2.48 -4.58
N PHE A 180 18.70 1.41 -3.89
CA PHE A 180 17.85 0.33 -4.42
C PHE A 180 16.40 0.78 -4.64
N LEU A 181 15.84 1.52 -3.69
CA LEU A 181 14.48 2.06 -3.79
C LEU A 181 14.37 3.22 -4.81
N TYR A 182 15.48 3.90 -5.10
CA TYR A 182 15.51 5.01 -6.07
C TYR A 182 15.72 4.54 -7.52
N ASN A 183 16.30 3.36 -7.75
CA ASN A 183 16.60 2.81 -9.08
C ASN A 183 15.50 1.86 -9.61
N GLN A 184 14.34 1.79 -8.95
CA GLN A 184 13.12 1.11 -9.44
C GLN A 184 12.17 2.13 -10.05
#